data_c6115d2292f3a6c78ae3cb2b7cc46ef1
#
_entry.id   c6115d2292f3a6c78ae3cb2b7cc46ef1
#
_cell.length_a   1.000
_cell.length_b   1.000
_cell.length_c   1.000
_cell.angle_alpha   90.00
_cell.angle_beta   90.00
_cell.angle_gamma   90.00
#
_symmetry.space_group_name_H-M   'P 1'
#
loop_
_entity.id
_entity.type
_entity.pdbx_description
1 polymer ?
#
loop_
_entity_poly.entity_id
_entity_poly.type
_entity_poly.pdbx_seq_one_letter_code
_entity_poly.pdbx_strand_id
1 'polypeptide(L)'
;MLLFWGTTLAGCSATPIKPPAPQSVFQQTNEMAQKAALDAMVVNGFAITKAEPLYVEGYRLRTHGWHCSPGGETAGIWLEQTGPAQTRVWISTATSSFGRKCQKDWTGEILAEMGKVLGK
;
A
#
# COMPACT_ATOMS: atom_id res chain seq x y z
N MET A 1 -32.80 7.43 -12.74
CA MET A 1 -32.17 7.37 -12.47
C MET A 1 -31.31 7.69 -11.87
N LEU A 2 -30.86 7.59 -11.67
CA LEU A 2 -30.05 7.77 -11.11
C LEU A 2 -28.98 7.90 -10.80
N LEU A 3 -28.52 7.96 -10.57
CA LEU A 3 -27.60 7.94 -10.17
C LEU A 3 -26.67 8.35 -9.71
N PHE A 4 -26.27 8.43 -9.31
CA PHE A 4 -25.42 8.79 -8.83
C PHE A 4 -24.55 8.81 -8.41
N TRP A 5 -24.25 8.80 -8.12
CA TRP A 5 -23.66 8.63 -7.75
C TRP A 5 -22.68 8.90 -7.49
N GLY A 6 -22.30 8.80 -7.28
CA GLY A 6 -21.44 8.91 -6.97
C GLY A 6 -20.65 9.50 -6.88
N THR A 7 -20.18 9.49 -6.51
CA THR A 7 -19.43 9.89 -6.33
C THR A 7 -18.70 10.41 -5.85
N THR A 8 -18.08 10.32 -5.56
CA THR A 8 -17.45 10.58 -5.17
C THR A 8 -16.73 11.28 -4.60
N LEU A 9 -16.44 11.49 -4.09
CA LEU A 9 -15.80 12.07 -3.43
C LEU A 9 -14.63 11.91 -3.16
N ALA A 10 -14.30 11.41 -3.18
CA ALA A 10 -13.07 11.02 -3.06
C ALA A 10 -12.02 11.97 -3.21
N GLY A 11 -12.01 12.91 -3.59
CA GLY A 11 -10.97 13.76 -3.98
C GLY A 11 -9.81 13.93 -3.04
N CYS A 12 -9.94 13.59 -1.79
CA CYS A 12 -8.87 13.87 -0.86
C CYS A 12 -7.79 12.83 -0.77
N SER A 13 -8.05 11.63 -1.23
CA SER A 13 -7.02 10.60 -1.16
C SER A 13 -6.44 10.33 -2.52
N ALA A 14 -5.13 10.18 -2.55
CA ALA A 14 -4.46 9.82 -3.78
C ALA A 14 -4.54 8.31 -3.96
N THR A 15 -4.53 7.87 -5.20
CA THR A 15 -4.55 6.46 -5.52
C THR A 15 -3.13 6.02 -5.83
N PRO A 16 -2.64 4.95 -5.22
CA PRO A 16 -1.30 4.46 -5.53
C PRO A 16 -1.21 4.01 -6.97
N ILE A 17 -0.07 4.27 -7.57
CA ILE A 17 0.18 3.89 -8.95
C ILE A 17 1.22 2.79 -8.96
N LYS A 18 0.90 1.68 -9.63
CA LYS A 18 1.82 0.56 -9.72
C LYS A 18 3.10 0.97 -10.41
N PRO A 19 4.26 0.77 -9.78
CA PRO A 19 5.53 1.11 -10.41
C PRO A 19 5.78 0.24 -11.64
N PRO A 20 6.64 0.68 -12.56
CA PRO A 20 6.90 -0.11 -13.76
C PRO A 20 7.68 -1.40 -13.50
N ALA A 21 8.44 -1.46 -12.42
CA ALA A 21 9.22 -2.65 -12.12
C ALA A 21 8.95 -3.10 -10.70
N PRO A 22 8.98 -4.41 -10.43
CA PRO A 22 8.78 -4.88 -9.06
C PRO A 22 9.94 -4.49 -8.16
N GLN A 23 9.63 -4.18 -6.91
CA GLN A 23 10.66 -3.88 -5.94
C GLN A 23 11.31 -5.13 -5.40
N SER A 24 10.62 -6.26 -5.46
CA SER A 24 11.17 -7.47 -4.89
C SER A 24 10.50 -8.71 -5.46
N VAL A 25 11.18 -9.82 -5.32
CA VAL A 25 10.66 -11.13 -5.67
C VAL A 25 10.89 -12.02 -4.45
N PHE A 26 9.82 -12.61 -3.94
CA PHE A 26 9.91 -13.49 -2.79
C PHE A 26 9.70 -14.93 -3.20
N GLN A 27 10.44 -15.84 -2.57
CA GLN A 27 10.34 -17.27 -2.86
C GLN A 27 9.19 -17.87 -2.04
N GLN A 28 7.99 -17.37 -2.27
CA GLN A 28 6.80 -17.77 -1.54
C GLN A 28 5.59 -17.73 -2.46
N THR A 29 4.54 -18.43 -2.07
CA THR A 29 3.30 -18.40 -2.83
C THR A 29 2.61 -17.05 -2.69
N ASN A 30 1.69 -16.79 -3.60
CA ASN A 30 0.92 -15.56 -3.54
C ASN A 30 0.14 -15.41 -2.23
N GLU A 31 -0.35 -16.52 -1.75
CA GLU A 31 -1.10 -16.54 -0.49
C GLU A 31 -0.25 -16.08 0.68
N MET A 32 0.96 -16.59 0.76
CA MET A 32 1.88 -16.17 1.82
C MET A 32 2.30 -14.72 1.64
N ALA A 33 2.52 -14.31 0.40
CA ALA A 33 2.89 -12.94 0.13
C ALA A 33 1.77 -11.97 0.49
N GLN A 34 0.52 -12.33 0.22
CA GLN A 34 -0.61 -11.49 0.58
C GLN A 34 -0.71 -11.34 2.10
N LYS A 35 -0.52 -12.42 2.81
CA LYS A 35 -0.56 -12.38 4.27
C LYS A 35 0.53 -11.47 4.81
N ALA A 36 1.74 -11.58 4.25
CA ALA A 36 2.83 -10.72 4.66
C ALA A 36 2.54 -9.26 4.33
N ALA A 37 1.89 -9.00 3.20
CA ALA A 37 1.54 -7.65 2.81
C ALA A 37 0.55 -7.04 3.81
N LEU A 38 -0.46 -7.79 4.20
CA LEU A 38 -1.42 -7.32 5.18
C LEU A 38 -0.74 -7.02 6.51
N ASP A 39 0.13 -7.93 6.96
CA ASP A 39 0.85 -7.73 8.21
C ASP A 39 1.74 -6.49 8.14
N ALA A 40 2.44 -6.32 7.02
CA ALA A 40 3.34 -5.17 6.87
C ALA A 40 2.58 -3.85 6.90
N MET A 41 1.40 -3.83 6.32
CA MET A 41 0.56 -2.64 6.36
C MET A 41 0.16 -2.31 7.80
N VAL A 42 -0.34 -3.30 8.52
CA VAL A 42 -0.80 -3.09 9.89
C VAL A 42 0.34 -2.67 10.80
N VAL A 43 1.48 -3.31 10.68
CA VAL A 43 2.64 -2.97 11.51
C VAL A 43 3.08 -1.52 11.28
N ASN A 44 2.93 -1.04 10.06
CA ASN A 44 3.32 0.33 9.75
C ASN A 44 2.19 1.34 9.96
N GLY A 45 1.11 0.91 10.58
CA GLY A 45 0.05 1.83 10.99
C GLY A 45 -1.01 2.08 9.96
N PHE A 46 -1.08 1.28 8.91
CA PHE A 46 -2.09 1.44 7.88
C PHE A 46 -3.35 0.67 8.22
N ALA A 47 -4.49 1.30 7.99
CA ALA A 47 -5.77 0.61 8.08
C ALA A 47 -6.05 0.01 6.71
N ILE A 48 -6.35 -1.28 6.67
CA ILE A 48 -6.57 -1.97 5.40
C ILE A 48 -7.89 -1.50 4.79
N THR A 49 -7.84 -1.05 3.56
CA THR A 49 -9.04 -0.59 2.84
C THR A 49 -9.40 -1.54 1.69
N LYS A 50 -8.44 -2.33 1.22
CA LYS A 50 -8.69 -3.37 0.23
C LYS A 50 -7.79 -4.55 0.49
N ALA A 51 -8.35 -5.75 0.42
CA ALA A 51 -7.56 -6.97 0.62
C ALA A 51 -7.98 -7.98 -0.43
N GLU A 52 -7.41 -7.87 -1.61
CA GLU A 52 -7.70 -8.76 -2.72
C GLU A 52 -6.52 -9.71 -2.92
N PRO A 53 -6.71 -10.83 -3.58
CA PRO A 53 -5.61 -11.79 -3.74
C PRO A 53 -4.35 -11.21 -4.38
N LEU A 54 -4.53 -10.26 -5.30
CA LEU A 54 -3.39 -9.70 -6.02
C LEU A 54 -3.13 -8.24 -5.69
N TYR A 55 -3.88 -7.66 -4.77
CA TYR A 55 -3.72 -6.25 -4.44
C TYR A 55 -4.19 -5.95 -3.03
N VAL A 56 -3.34 -5.30 -2.27
CA VAL A 56 -3.65 -4.85 -0.91
C VAL A 56 -3.47 -3.35 -0.85
N GLU A 57 -4.43 -2.66 -0.24
CA GLU A 57 -4.35 -1.22 -0.12
C GLU A 57 -4.67 -0.83 1.32
N GLY A 58 -3.97 0.17 1.82
CA GLY A 58 -4.21 0.67 3.15
C GLY A 58 -4.03 2.17 3.21
N TYR A 59 -4.65 2.78 4.21
CA TYR A 59 -4.59 4.21 4.42
C TYR A 59 -4.06 4.50 5.82
N ARG A 60 -3.16 5.47 5.91
CA ARG A 60 -2.58 5.87 7.18
C ARG A 60 -2.79 7.36 7.36
N LEU A 61 -3.51 7.72 8.42
CA LEU A 61 -3.75 9.12 8.71
C LEU A 61 -2.50 9.72 9.34
N ARG A 62 -2.13 10.90 8.88
CA ARG A 62 -1.00 11.59 9.46
C ARG A 62 -1.42 12.21 10.79
N THR A 63 -0.66 11.91 11.83
CA THR A 63 -1.03 12.34 13.17
C THR A 63 -0.06 13.30 13.79
N HIS A 64 1.04 13.57 13.13
CA HIS A 64 2.06 14.45 13.69
C HIS A 64 2.21 15.71 12.91
N GLY A 65 2.91 16.67 13.53
CA GLY A 65 3.26 17.88 12.81
C GLY A 65 2.09 18.82 12.72
N TRP A 66 1.83 19.52 13.79
CA TRP A 66 0.74 20.48 13.78
C TRP A 66 0.86 21.50 12.65
N HIS A 67 2.06 21.69 12.13
CA HIS A 67 2.25 22.58 10.98
C HIS A 67 2.10 21.83 9.65
N CYS A 68 1.76 20.58 9.69
CA CYS A 68 1.55 19.80 8.47
C CYS A 68 0.07 19.84 8.09
N SER A 69 -0.19 19.79 6.80
CA SER A 69 -1.57 19.73 6.34
C SER A 69 -2.23 18.43 6.77
N PRO A 70 -3.55 18.45 6.96
CA PRO A 70 -4.26 17.20 7.21
C PRO A 70 -4.15 16.26 6.02
N GLY A 71 -4.39 14.99 6.26
CA GLY A 71 -4.32 14.00 5.21
C GLY A 71 -3.49 12.83 5.66
N GLY A 72 -3.02 12.04 4.72
CA GLY A 72 -2.23 10.89 5.04
C GLY A 72 -1.67 10.26 3.79
N GLU A 73 -1.28 9.00 3.92
CA GLU A 73 -0.71 8.25 2.81
C GLU A 73 -1.56 7.03 2.52
N THR A 74 -1.67 6.69 1.26
CA THR A 74 -2.32 5.46 0.82
C THR A 74 -1.25 4.59 0.20
N ALA A 75 -1.09 3.38 0.71
CA ALA A 75 -0.10 2.47 0.16
C ALA A 75 -0.80 1.34 -0.58
N GLY A 76 -0.20 0.94 -1.67
CA GLY A 76 -0.70 -0.18 -2.46
C GLY A 76 0.39 -1.21 -2.64
N ILE A 77 0.01 -2.48 -2.56
CA ILE A 77 0.92 -3.60 -2.78
C ILE A 77 0.30 -4.50 -3.82
N TRP A 78 0.99 -4.66 -4.94
CA TRP A 78 0.54 -5.55 -6.03
C TRP A 78 1.36 -6.82 -5.98
N LEU A 79 0.70 -7.94 -6.20
CA LEU A 79 1.31 -9.26 -6.14
C LEU A 79 1.07 -10.00 -7.43
N GLU A 80 2.08 -10.74 -7.89
CA GLU A 80 1.94 -11.58 -9.07
C GLU A 80 2.76 -12.85 -8.86
N GLN A 81 2.09 -13.98 -8.78
CA GLN A 81 2.79 -15.24 -8.63
C GLN A 81 3.33 -15.67 -9.99
N THR A 82 4.64 -15.88 -10.08
CA THR A 82 5.29 -16.22 -11.33
C THR A 82 5.82 -17.63 -11.37
N GLY A 83 5.55 -18.40 -10.32
CA GLY A 83 5.97 -19.78 -10.24
C GLY A 83 5.32 -20.44 -9.05
N PRO A 84 5.57 -21.74 -8.83
CA PRO A 84 4.91 -22.47 -7.73
C PRO A 84 5.19 -21.85 -6.37
N ALA A 85 6.35 -21.24 -6.21
CA ALA A 85 6.71 -20.61 -4.94
C ALA A 85 7.53 -19.36 -5.22
N GLN A 86 6.99 -18.49 -6.07
CA GLN A 86 7.67 -17.23 -6.38
C GLN A 86 6.64 -16.18 -6.68
N THR A 87 6.75 -15.03 -6.02
CA THR A 87 5.81 -13.93 -6.18
C THR A 87 6.57 -12.63 -6.32
N ARG A 88 6.24 -11.87 -7.36
CA ARG A 88 6.78 -10.52 -7.54
C ARG A 88 5.92 -9.55 -6.77
N VAL A 89 6.54 -8.52 -6.25
CA VAL A 89 5.86 -7.54 -5.41
C VAL A 89 6.18 -6.13 -5.87
N TRP A 90 5.15 -5.34 -6.08
CA TRP A 90 5.26 -3.91 -6.36
C TRP A 90 4.64 -3.17 -5.19
N ILE A 91 5.30 -2.12 -4.72
CA ILE A 91 4.81 -1.32 -3.61
C ILE A 91 4.91 0.15 -3.99
N SER A 92 3.88 0.90 -3.66
CA SER A 92 3.88 2.32 -3.94
C SER A 92 3.11 3.05 -2.85
N THR A 93 3.57 4.24 -2.49
CA THR A 93 2.87 5.11 -1.55
C THR A 93 2.43 6.35 -2.29
N ALA A 94 1.13 6.63 -2.22
CA ALA A 94 0.57 7.83 -2.81
C ALA A 94 0.27 8.82 -1.69
N THR A 95 0.51 10.09 -1.95
CA THR A 95 0.31 11.13 -0.97
C THR A 95 -0.71 12.12 -1.53
N SER A 96 -1.46 12.76 -0.63
CA SER A 96 -2.43 13.74 -1.09
C SER A 96 -1.66 14.95 -1.63
N SER A 97 -2.31 15.70 -2.51
CA SER A 97 -1.66 16.87 -3.08
C SER A 97 -1.43 17.98 -2.06
N PHE A 98 -2.12 17.92 -0.94
CA PHE A 98 -1.88 18.85 0.15
C PHE A 98 -0.89 18.25 1.13
N GLY A 99 -0.14 19.04 1.81
CA GLY A 99 0.72 18.53 2.87
C GLY A 99 1.93 17.78 2.39
N ARG A 100 2.42 18.12 1.24
CA ARG A 100 3.59 17.48 0.69
C ARG A 100 4.78 17.49 1.60
N LYS A 101 4.94 18.54 2.36
CA LYS A 101 6.08 18.67 3.23
C LYS A 101 6.19 17.60 4.27
N CYS A 102 5.08 17.07 4.72
CA CYS A 102 5.06 16.09 5.80
C CYS A 102 4.78 14.70 5.32
N GLN A 103 4.77 14.50 4.03
CA GLN A 103 4.45 13.19 3.48
C GLN A 103 5.67 12.30 3.46
N LYS A 104 5.45 11.02 3.58
CA LYS A 104 6.52 10.04 3.62
C LYS A 104 6.22 8.89 2.67
N ASP A 105 7.27 8.39 2.04
CA ASP A 105 7.18 7.21 1.21
C ASP A 105 7.43 5.99 2.09
N TRP A 106 6.42 5.15 2.21
CA TRP A 106 6.47 4.00 3.09
C TRP A 106 6.92 2.72 2.41
N THR A 107 7.29 2.81 1.14
CA THR A 107 7.66 1.63 0.37
C THR A 107 8.77 0.83 1.04
N GLY A 108 9.81 1.49 1.49
CA GLY A 108 10.94 0.82 2.11
C GLY A 108 10.58 0.08 3.39
N GLU A 109 9.80 0.73 4.24
CA GLU A 109 9.40 0.13 5.51
C GLU A 109 8.47 -1.06 5.29
N ILE A 110 7.55 -0.93 4.35
CA ILE A 110 6.64 -2.02 4.04
C ILE A 110 7.40 -3.22 3.48
N LEU A 111 8.31 -2.94 2.56
CA LEU A 111 9.10 -4.00 1.96
C LEU A 111 9.97 -4.71 3.00
N ALA A 112 10.58 -3.94 3.89
CA ALA A 112 11.42 -4.52 4.94
C ALA A 112 10.60 -5.43 5.85
N GLU A 113 9.39 -5.02 6.18
CA GLU A 113 8.53 -5.82 7.05
C GLU A 113 8.08 -7.10 6.36
N MET A 114 7.75 -7.02 5.06
CA MET A 114 7.42 -8.21 4.30
C MET A 114 8.59 -9.17 4.28
N GLY A 115 9.79 -8.65 4.13
CA GLY A 115 10.99 -9.48 4.13
C GLY A 115 11.18 -10.24 5.43
N LYS A 116 10.87 -9.60 6.56
CA LYS A 116 10.97 -10.27 7.84
C LYS A 116 10.00 -11.44 7.94
N VAL A 117 8.78 -11.25 7.46
CA VAL A 117 7.77 -12.28 7.54
C VAL A 117 8.07 -13.41 6.57
N LEU A 118 8.51 -13.09 5.36
CA LEU A 118 8.70 -14.08 4.32
C LEU A 118 10.09 -14.71 4.32
N GLY A 119 10.99 -14.17 5.09
CA GLY A 119 12.33 -14.69 5.18
C GLY A 119 13.13 -14.39 3.94
N LYS A 120 12.59 -13.60 3.11
CA LYS A 120 13.20 -13.13 1.97
C LYS A 120 14.04 -14.08 1.15
#